data_301c0da5ad56d6493e8f6d378dd0aae9
#
_entry.id   301c0da5ad56d6493e8f6d378dd0aae9
#
_cell.length_a   1.000
_cell.length_b   1.000
_cell.length_c   1.000
_cell.angle_alpha   90.00
_cell.angle_beta   90.00
_cell.angle_gamma   90.00
#
_symmetry.space_group_name_H-M   'P 1'
#
loop_
_entity.id
_entity.type
_entity.pdbx_description
1 polymer ?
#
loop_
_entity_poly.entity_id
_entity_poly.type
_entity_poly.pdbx_seq_one_letter_code
_entity_poly.pdbx_strand_id
1 'polypeptide(L)'
;MKYDLICMGRAAVDLYGEQIGARLEDQTSFAKYLGGCPANIAVGSSRLGMKVAMLTRVGDEHNGRFVRETLATEGVDVSRVATDPKRLTALVFLSIKDRDTFPLVFYRRDCADMAVSAEDFDAAFIGSAKALLVSGTHFSQPKTAEACLAAVKEAKKFVFDIDYRPVLWGLTSPGMGEQRFVASKHVTRKLQEVMRLADLVIGTEEEFHIAGGSEDTDEALRRIQKISKATLVVKRGPLGCTVHQGKQTIKADGFTVEVFNILGAGDGFAAGFLSGWLKGKPLEECARRANACGALVVSRHGCAPAMPSGAELELFLSRSDWLFRLRESTLLEEVHRKTTGRRAWPEVLALAFDHRRQLEELGPPQRIVAFKKLVAKALQRFRGAGAIVDERYGEQALFALTGKGMWLARPVEVPGSRPLRFEAGDNIAAALRAWPAEHVVKCLVHYEKQDLGKLRTLYDACVATGRELLIELVMQDPPLAEIYAAGIKPDWWKLASPDTDEAWAAIEQVIQREDPYCRGVLLLGMEASEDELERGFALAARHPVCKGFAVGRSIFMDAARLWFAYKLSDREVISRVEKNYASLVAAWRKARQACNESVS
;
A
#
# COMPACT_ATOMS: atom_id res chain seq x y z
N MET A 1 -12.49 0.08 22.91
CA MET A 1 -13.01 -0.47 21.66
C MET A 1 -11.85 -1.00 20.83
N LYS A 2 -12.03 -2.12 20.14
CA LYS A 2 -10.97 -2.73 19.33
C LYS A 2 -10.77 -1.95 18.02
N TYR A 3 -11.88 -1.49 17.40
CA TYR A 3 -11.86 -0.77 16.14
C TYR A 3 -12.50 0.62 16.25
N ASP A 4 -12.05 1.54 15.42
CA ASP A 4 -12.73 2.81 15.18
C ASP A 4 -13.88 2.61 14.18
N LEU A 5 -13.64 1.79 13.13
CA LEU A 5 -14.57 1.59 12.03
C LEU A 5 -14.57 0.12 11.58
N ILE A 6 -15.74 -0.44 11.33
CA ILE A 6 -15.92 -1.63 10.52
C ILE A 6 -16.54 -1.20 9.20
N CYS A 7 -15.92 -1.54 8.07
CA CYS A 7 -16.48 -1.35 6.74
C CYS A 7 -17.08 -2.67 6.26
N MET A 8 -18.39 -2.70 6.00
CA MET A 8 -19.10 -3.87 5.53
C MET A 8 -19.55 -3.65 4.09
N GLY A 9 -19.20 -4.59 3.22
CA GLY A 9 -19.74 -4.54 1.88
C GLY A 9 -18.79 -4.98 0.79
N ARG A 10 -18.89 -4.31 -0.35
CA ARG A 10 -18.20 -4.66 -1.59
C ARG A 10 -16.68 -4.55 -1.50
N ALA A 11 -16.02 -5.65 -1.91
CA ALA A 11 -14.59 -5.69 -2.19
C ALA A 11 -14.36 -6.38 -3.54
N ALA A 12 -13.54 -5.79 -4.39
CA ALA A 12 -13.33 -6.21 -5.77
C ALA A 12 -11.89 -5.99 -6.22
N VAL A 13 -11.56 -6.50 -7.38
CA VAL A 13 -10.38 -6.07 -8.13
C VAL A 13 -10.81 -5.09 -9.20
N ASP A 14 -10.18 -3.92 -9.20
CA ASP A 14 -10.31 -2.92 -10.24
C ASP A 14 -9.12 -3.02 -11.22
N LEU A 15 -9.42 -3.15 -12.52
CA LEU A 15 -8.45 -3.18 -13.61
C LEU A 15 -8.54 -1.85 -14.36
N TYR A 16 -7.61 -0.93 -14.04
CA TYR A 16 -7.52 0.39 -14.62
C TYR A 16 -6.68 0.37 -15.88
N GLY A 17 -7.24 0.80 -17.02
CA GLY A 17 -6.47 1.00 -18.25
C GLY A 17 -5.32 1.98 -18.04
N GLU A 18 -4.12 1.61 -18.51
CA GLU A 18 -2.91 2.43 -18.37
C GLU A 18 -2.75 3.46 -19.48
N GLN A 19 -3.43 3.29 -20.62
CA GLN A 19 -3.40 4.22 -21.74
C GLN A 19 -4.45 5.32 -21.52
N ILE A 20 -4.04 6.41 -20.85
CA ILE A 20 -4.91 7.55 -20.57
C ILE A 20 -5.31 8.23 -21.88
N GLY A 21 -6.61 8.50 -22.06
CA GLY A 21 -7.20 9.05 -23.28
C GLY A 21 -7.71 8.00 -24.25
N ALA A 22 -7.35 6.73 -24.10
CA ALA A 22 -7.88 5.65 -24.93
C ALA A 22 -9.28 5.21 -24.47
N ARG A 23 -10.09 4.70 -25.41
CA ARG A 23 -11.35 4.02 -25.10
C ARG A 23 -11.04 2.73 -24.34
N LEU A 24 -12.02 2.20 -23.61
CA LEU A 24 -11.83 0.94 -22.86
C LEU A 24 -11.49 -0.23 -23.81
N GLU A 25 -12.07 -0.24 -25.00
CA GLU A 25 -11.83 -1.24 -26.05
C GLU A 25 -10.41 -1.22 -26.60
N ASP A 26 -9.72 -0.08 -26.50
CA ASP A 26 -8.38 0.13 -27.07
C ASP A 26 -7.27 0.00 -25.99
N GLN A 27 -7.64 -0.33 -24.77
CA GLN A 27 -6.66 -0.56 -23.69
C GLN A 27 -5.87 -1.85 -23.93
N THR A 28 -4.56 -1.78 -23.89
CA THR A 28 -3.65 -2.92 -24.11
C THR A 28 -3.01 -3.43 -22.83
N SER A 29 -3.04 -2.65 -21.75
CA SER A 29 -2.55 -3.03 -20.43
C SER A 29 -3.38 -2.40 -19.31
N PHE A 30 -3.39 -3.06 -18.15
CA PHE A 30 -4.19 -2.67 -17.00
C PHE A 30 -3.39 -2.74 -15.71
N ALA A 31 -3.46 -1.69 -14.91
CA ALA A 31 -3.00 -1.71 -13.53
C ALA A 31 -4.06 -2.36 -12.64
N LYS A 32 -3.63 -3.29 -11.79
CA LYS A 32 -4.50 -4.05 -10.89
C LYS A 32 -4.52 -3.40 -9.51
N TYR A 33 -5.70 -2.99 -9.06
CA TYR A 33 -5.92 -2.36 -7.77
C TYR A 33 -7.01 -3.03 -6.95
N LEU A 34 -7.00 -2.78 -5.65
CA LEU A 34 -8.15 -3.03 -4.79
C LEU A 34 -9.27 -2.05 -5.14
N GLY A 35 -10.49 -2.53 -5.25
CA GLY A 35 -11.69 -1.76 -5.53
C GLY A 35 -12.85 -2.10 -4.62
N GLY A 36 -13.94 -1.35 -4.81
CA GLY A 36 -15.15 -1.45 -3.99
C GLY A 36 -15.22 -0.34 -2.93
N CYS A 37 -16.32 0.42 -2.93
CA CYS A 37 -16.48 1.59 -2.06
C CYS A 37 -16.14 1.30 -0.57
N PRO A 38 -16.71 0.29 0.12
CA PRO A 38 -16.33 0.01 1.52
C PRO A 38 -14.87 -0.39 1.69
N ALA A 39 -14.29 -1.13 0.74
CA ALA A 39 -12.87 -1.52 0.79
C ALA A 39 -11.95 -0.30 0.60
N ASN A 40 -12.28 0.60 -0.33
CA ASN A 40 -11.54 1.86 -0.54
C ASN A 40 -11.62 2.76 0.70
N ILE A 41 -12.81 2.91 1.31
CA ILE A 41 -13.00 3.67 2.55
C ILE A 41 -12.19 3.03 3.69
N ALA A 42 -12.14 1.69 3.77
CA ALA A 42 -11.36 0.99 4.78
C ALA A 42 -9.85 1.33 4.64
N VAL A 43 -9.31 1.29 3.43
CA VAL A 43 -7.91 1.67 3.15
C VAL A 43 -7.67 3.13 3.50
N GLY A 44 -8.49 4.06 2.99
CA GLY A 44 -8.35 5.48 3.27
C GLY A 44 -8.41 5.77 4.77
N SER A 45 -9.35 5.16 5.49
CA SER A 45 -9.50 5.30 6.93
C SER A 45 -8.30 4.75 7.71
N SER A 46 -7.76 3.60 7.30
CA SER A 46 -6.55 3.02 7.89
C SER A 46 -5.33 3.91 7.68
N ARG A 47 -5.12 4.42 6.46
CA ARG A 47 -4.02 5.37 6.14
C ARG A 47 -4.12 6.68 6.93
N LEU A 48 -5.34 7.09 7.32
CA LEU A 48 -5.59 8.26 8.19
C LEU A 48 -5.45 7.93 9.70
N GLY A 49 -4.92 6.75 10.03
CA GLY A 49 -4.56 6.35 11.39
C GLY A 49 -5.73 5.80 12.23
N MET A 50 -6.81 5.36 11.60
CA MET A 50 -7.91 4.68 12.29
C MET A 50 -7.66 3.16 12.36
N LYS A 51 -8.15 2.51 13.42
CA LYS A 51 -8.19 1.05 13.52
C LYS A 51 -9.41 0.53 12.78
N VAL A 52 -9.20 -0.08 11.62
CA VAL A 52 -10.28 -0.49 10.71
C VAL A 52 -10.31 -2.00 10.53
N ALA A 53 -11.51 -2.56 10.43
CA ALA A 53 -11.73 -3.93 9.99
C ALA A 53 -12.63 -3.97 8.75
N MET A 54 -12.42 -4.96 7.88
CA MET A 54 -13.28 -5.23 6.72
C MET A 54 -14.13 -6.46 6.96
N LEU A 55 -15.43 -6.33 6.67
CA LEU A 55 -16.41 -7.43 6.67
C LEU A 55 -16.91 -7.63 5.24
N THR A 56 -16.49 -8.72 4.61
CA THR A 56 -16.86 -9.06 3.22
C THR A 56 -16.57 -10.53 2.94
N ARG A 57 -16.89 -10.97 1.71
CA ARG A 57 -16.44 -12.26 1.17
C ARG A 57 -15.61 -12.06 -0.09
N VAL A 58 -14.63 -12.93 -0.29
CA VAL A 58 -13.80 -13.02 -1.50
C VAL A 58 -13.75 -14.48 -1.97
N GLY A 59 -13.46 -14.72 -3.23
CA GLY A 59 -13.34 -16.07 -3.78
C GLY A 59 -12.10 -16.80 -3.26
N ASP A 60 -12.13 -18.13 -3.33
CA ASP A 60 -10.96 -18.99 -3.05
C ASP A 60 -10.05 -19.10 -4.29
N GLU A 61 -9.58 -17.94 -4.76
CA GLU A 61 -8.74 -17.83 -5.96
C GLU A 61 -7.75 -16.65 -5.84
N HIS A 62 -6.94 -16.43 -6.89
CA HIS A 62 -5.85 -15.44 -6.86
C HIS A 62 -6.30 -14.00 -6.58
N ASN A 63 -7.47 -13.58 -7.09
CA ASN A 63 -7.98 -12.24 -6.85
C ASN A 63 -8.53 -12.10 -5.43
N GLY A 64 -9.12 -13.15 -4.86
CA GLY A 64 -9.56 -13.16 -3.46
C GLY A 64 -8.36 -13.03 -2.49
N ARG A 65 -7.28 -13.76 -2.76
CA ARG A 65 -6.03 -13.60 -2.01
C ARG A 65 -5.44 -12.21 -2.17
N PHE A 66 -5.40 -11.67 -3.39
CA PHE A 66 -4.94 -10.30 -3.64
C PHE A 66 -5.72 -9.26 -2.83
N VAL A 67 -7.05 -9.32 -2.83
CA VAL A 67 -7.89 -8.39 -2.05
C VAL A 67 -7.57 -8.48 -0.55
N ARG A 68 -7.49 -9.70 -0.01
CA ARG A 68 -7.18 -9.94 1.41
C ARG A 68 -5.80 -9.44 1.79
N GLU A 69 -4.78 -9.77 1.00
CA GLU A 69 -3.39 -9.39 1.25
C GLU A 69 -3.19 -7.87 1.13
N THR A 70 -3.83 -7.24 0.15
CA THR A 70 -3.78 -5.79 -0.02
C THR A 70 -4.41 -5.08 1.18
N LEU A 71 -5.61 -5.48 1.62
CA LEU A 71 -6.24 -4.93 2.81
C LEU A 71 -5.36 -5.09 4.06
N ALA A 72 -4.76 -6.26 4.24
CA ALA A 72 -3.85 -6.52 5.36
C ALA A 72 -2.58 -5.65 5.31
N THR A 73 -1.99 -5.47 4.12
CA THR A 73 -0.83 -4.60 3.89
C THR A 73 -1.15 -3.15 4.21
N GLU A 74 -2.38 -2.71 3.93
CA GLU A 74 -2.89 -1.39 4.26
C GLU A 74 -3.30 -1.23 5.74
N GLY A 75 -3.04 -2.25 6.58
CA GLY A 75 -3.32 -2.21 8.02
C GLY A 75 -4.79 -2.42 8.40
N VAL A 76 -5.60 -2.90 7.47
CA VAL A 76 -7.00 -3.26 7.73
C VAL A 76 -7.08 -4.68 8.29
N ASP A 77 -7.82 -4.87 9.38
CA ASP A 77 -8.08 -6.22 9.93
C ASP A 77 -8.95 -7.02 8.96
N VAL A 78 -8.44 -8.15 8.51
CA VAL A 78 -9.08 -9.04 7.53
C VAL A 78 -9.68 -10.30 8.16
N SER A 79 -9.79 -10.36 9.49
CA SER A 79 -10.28 -11.53 10.22
C SER A 79 -11.73 -11.92 9.86
N ARG A 80 -12.50 -10.98 9.32
CA ARG A 80 -13.88 -11.18 8.83
C ARG A 80 -14.00 -10.99 7.31
N VAL A 81 -12.91 -11.12 6.58
CA VAL A 81 -12.93 -11.31 5.13
C VAL A 81 -13.07 -12.81 4.88
N ALA A 82 -14.30 -13.30 4.75
CA ALA A 82 -14.58 -14.73 4.56
C ALA A 82 -14.17 -15.20 3.15
N THR A 83 -13.82 -16.47 3.02
CA THR A 83 -13.53 -17.11 1.72
C THR A 83 -14.75 -17.86 1.24
N ASP A 84 -15.21 -17.56 0.03
CA ASP A 84 -16.28 -18.30 -0.64
C ASP A 84 -15.69 -19.35 -1.58
N PRO A 85 -15.90 -20.65 -1.35
CA PRO A 85 -15.32 -21.70 -2.19
C PRO A 85 -16.03 -21.91 -3.52
N LYS A 86 -17.18 -21.25 -3.74
CA LYS A 86 -18.03 -21.47 -4.92
C LYS A 86 -18.09 -20.26 -5.85
N ARG A 87 -17.76 -19.06 -5.35
CA ARG A 87 -17.91 -17.81 -6.09
C ARG A 87 -16.55 -17.16 -6.29
N LEU A 88 -16.41 -16.47 -7.40
CA LEU A 88 -15.21 -15.67 -7.70
C LEU A 88 -15.32 -14.28 -7.07
N THR A 89 -14.16 -13.66 -6.90
CA THR A 89 -14.06 -12.25 -6.52
C THR A 89 -14.54 -11.35 -7.68
N ALA A 90 -15.27 -10.30 -7.36
CA ALA A 90 -15.75 -9.35 -8.36
C ALA A 90 -14.61 -8.61 -9.06
N LEU A 91 -14.80 -8.32 -10.36
CA LEU A 91 -13.88 -7.54 -11.18
C LEU A 91 -14.59 -6.31 -11.74
N VAL A 92 -13.85 -5.22 -11.88
CA VAL A 92 -14.29 -4.03 -12.60
C VAL A 92 -13.21 -3.66 -13.60
N PHE A 93 -13.57 -3.53 -14.88
CA PHE A 93 -12.72 -2.95 -15.91
C PHE A 93 -13.09 -1.50 -16.11
N LEU A 94 -12.10 -0.63 -16.19
CA LEU A 94 -12.34 0.80 -16.34
C LEU A 94 -11.17 1.50 -17.02
N SER A 95 -11.44 2.67 -17.61
CA SER A 95 -10.41 3.53 -18.18
C SER A 95 -10.71 5.01 -17.86
N ILE A 96 -9.68 5.83 -18.02
CA ILE A 96 -9.78 7.29 -17.98
C ILE A 96 -9.66 7.77 -19.41
N LYS A 97 -10.79 8.10 -20.04
CA LYS A 97 -10.80 8.60 -21.41
C LYS A 97 -10.54 10.09 -21.48
N ASP A 98 -11.24 10.86 -20.67
CA ASP A 98 -11.07 12.29 -20.49
C ASP A 98 -11.55 12.68 -19.09
N ARG A 99 -11.57 14.00 -18.78
CA ARG A 99 -11.95 14.49 -17.45
C ARG A 99 -13.41 14.20 -17.05
N ASP A 100 -14.27 13.89 -18.03
CA ASP A 100 -15.72 13.71 -17.82
C ASP A 100 -16.17 12.28 -18.15
N THR A 101 -15.34 11.49 -18.86
CA THR A 101 -15.68 10.17 -19.37
C THR A 101 -14.82 9.08 -18.75
N PHE A 102 -15.43 8.23 -17.94
CA PHE A 102 -14.79 7.12 -17.23
C PHE A 102 -15.53 5.81 -17.50
N PRO A 103 -15.35 5.19 -18.68
CA PRO A 103 -16.00 3.94 -19.02
C PRO A 103 -15.66 2.85 -18.01
N LEU A 104 -16.68 2.13 -17.54
CA LEU A 104 -16.47 1.04 -16.61
C LEU A 104 -17.50 -0.09 -16.79
N VAL A 105 -17.05 -1.34 -16.62
CA VAL A 105 -17.87 -2.55 -16.73
C VAL A 105 -17.70 -3.38 -15.46
N PHE A 106 -18.83 -3.71 -14.81
CA PHE A 106 -18.84 -4.54 -13.62
C PHE A 106 -19.03 -6.02 -13.97
N TYR A 107 -18.02 -6.84 -13.71
CA TYR A 107 -18.13 -8.30 -13.70
C TYR A 107 -18.46 -8.76 -12.27
N ARG A 108 -19.69 -8.48 -11.82
CA ARG A 108 -20.15 -8.72 -10.44
C ARG A 108 -21.47 -9.46 -10.39
N ARG A 109 -21.66 -10.44 -11.27
CA ARG A 109 -22.84 -11.30 -11.21
C ARG A 109 -22.54 -12.52 -10.35
N ASP A 110 -23.31 -12.72 -9.27
CA ASP A 110 -23.14 -13.82 -8.30
C ASP A 110 -21.69 -13.97 -7.78
N CYS A 111 -21.01 -12.84 -7.52
CA CYS A 111 -19.67 -12.85 -6.94
C CYS A 111 -19.70 -13.05 -5.42
N ALA A 112 -18.52 -13.35 -4.85
CA ALA A 112 -18.37 -13.71 -3.44
C ALA A 112 -18.94 -12.65 -2.47
N ASP A 113 -18.67 -11.36 -2.73
CA ASP A 113 -19.16 -10.25 -1.91
C ASP A 113 -20.71 -10.11 -1.89
N MET A 114 -21.40 -10.68 -2.89
CA MET A 114 -22.86 -10.76 -2.93
C MET A 114 -23.44 -11.90 -2.08
N ALA A 115 -22.58 -12.74 -1.53
CA ALA A 115 -22.96 -13.87 -0.68
C ALA A 115 -22.75 -13.59 0.82
N VAL A 116 -22.32 -12.38 1.19
CA VAL A 116 -22.22 -11.97 2.60
C VAL A 116 -23.54 -12.23 3.32
N SER A 117 -23.46 -12.86 4.49
CA SER A 117 -24.61 -13.28 5.29
C SER A 117 -24.37 -12.99 6.78
N ALA A 118 -25.42 -13.13 7.60
CA ALA A 118 -25.32 -12.96 9.05
C ALA A 118 -24.38 -13.97 9.73
N GLU A 119 -24.02 -15.05 9.05
CA GLU A 119 -23.07 -16.06 9.55
C GLU A 119 -21.61 -15.58 9.51
N ASP A 120 -21.32 -14.49 8.78
CA ASP A 120 -19.95 -13.97 8.62
C ASP A 120 -19.47 -13.13 9.81
N PHE A 121 -20.37 -12.80 10.74
CA PHE A 121 -20.07 -11.96 11.90
C PHE A 121 -20.92 -12.37 13.10
N ASP A 122 -20.52 -11.87 14.26
CA ASP A 122 -21.29 -11.95 15.50
C ASP A 122 -21.48 -10.55 16.11
N ALA A 123 -22.43 -10.42 17.04
CA ALA A 123 -22.75 -9.17 17.71
C ALA A 123 -21.53 -8.57 18.44
N ALA A 124 -20.66 -9.42 19.02
CA ALA A 124 -19.47 -8.98 19.73
C ALA A 124 -18.46 -8.31 18.77
N PHE A 125 -18.30 -8.85 17.56
CA PHE A 125 -17.45 -8.24 16.55
C PHE A 125 -17.98 -6.86 16.13
N ILE A 126 -19.26 -6.77 15.73
CA ILE A 126 -19.88 -5.48 15.34
C ILE A 126 -19.81 -4.47 16.51
N GLY A 127 -20.20 -4.87 17.71
CA GLY A 127 -20.18 -4.03 18.91
C GLY A 127 -18.78 -3.62 19.37
N SER A 128 -17.71 -4.22 18.84
CA SER A 128 -16.32 -3.88 19.17
C SER A 128 -15.83 -2.59 18.49
N ALA A 129 -16.56 -2.05 17.51
CA ALA A 129 -16.24 -0.81 16.81
C ALA A 129 -17.01 0.40 17.34
N LYS A 130 -16.49 1.61 17.08
CA LYS A 130 -17.21 2.87 17.32
C LYS A 130 -18.35 3.05 16.32
N ALA A 131 -18.13 2.64 15.05
CA ALA A 131 -19.12 2.71 13.98
C ALA A 131 -19.01 1.55 13.00
N LEU A 132 -20.14 1.21 12.39
CA LEU A 132 -20.26 0.34 11.22
C LEU A 132 -20.59 1.21 10.01
N LEU A 133 -19.83 1.06 8.91
CA LEU A 133 -20.13 1.67 7.63
C LEU A 133 -20.65 0.60 6.65
N VAL A 134 -21.75 0.91 5.98
CA VAL A 134 -22.30 0.10 4.88
C VAL A 134 -22.61 1.00 3.70
N SER A 135 -22.34 0.53 2.47
CA SER A 135 -22.73 1.26 1.25
C SER A 135 -24.07 0.77 0.67
N GLY A 136 -24.76 1.68 -0.01
CA GLY A 136 -26.10 1.42 -0.56
C GLY A 136 -26.14 0.28 -1.58
N THR A 137 -25.05 0.01 -2.27
CA THR A 137 -24.96 -1.11 -3.21
C THR A 137 -25.19 -2.48 -2.55
N HIS A 138 -24.93 -2.62 -1.23
CA HIS A 138 -25.19 -3.86 -0.50
C HIS A 138 -26.66 -4.07 -0.13
N PHE A 139 -27.48 -3.04 -0.24
CA PHE A 139 -28.94 -3.13 -0.08
C PHE A 139 -29.67 -3.44 -1.38
N SER A 140 -28.96 -3.56 -2.51
CA SER A 140 -29.56 -3.85 -3.82
C SER A 140 -30.04 -5.30 -3.98
N GLN A 141 -29.54 -6.23 -3.15
CA GLN A 141 -29.93 -7.64 -3.18
C GLN A 141 -30.53 -8.06 -1.84
N PRO A 142 -31.61 -8.87 -1.82
CA PRO A 142 -32.30 -9.23 -0.58
C PRO A 142 -31.38 -9.87 0.49
N LYS A 143 -30.53 -10.81 0.08
CA LYS A 143 -29.66 -11.55 0.99
C LYS A 143 -28.62 -10.66 1.68
N THR A 144 -27.93 -9.83 0.90
CA THR A 144 -26.94 -8.89 1.46
C THR A 144 -27.61 -7.78 2.27
N ALA A 145 -28.80 -7.33 1.86
CA ALA A 145 -29.58 -6.35 2.62
C ALA A 145 -29.99 -6.89 4.00
N GLU A 146 -30.43 -8.15 4.07
CA GLU A 146 -30.76 -8.81 5.35
C GLU A 146 -29.54 -8.88 6.27
N ALA A 147 -28.37 -9.30 5.76
CA ALA A 147 -27.13 -9.31 6.51
C ALA A 147 -26.72 -7.91 7.01
N CYS A 148 -26.84 -6.89 6.15
CA CYS A 148 -26.53 -5.51 6.53
C CYS A 148 -27.46 -5.01 7.64
N LEU A 149 -28.77 -5.27 7.53
CA LEU A 149 -29.73 -4.87 8.58
C LEU A 149 -29.48 -5.61 9.89
N ALA A 150 -29.08 -6.87 9.85
CA ALA A 150 -28.66 -7.61 11.05
C ALA A 150 -27.42 -6.96 11.70
N ALA A 151 -26.40 -6.60 10.92
CA ALA A 151 -25.22 -5.92 11.44
C ALA A 151 -25.53 -4.52 11.99
N VAL A 152 -26.39 -3.75 11.32
CA VAL A 152 -26.80 -2.41 11.77
C VAL A 152 -27.46 -2.43 13.14
N LYS A 153 -28.24 -3.46 13.46
CA LYS A 153 -28.90 -3.60 14.79
C LYS A 153 -27.89 -3.73 15.94
N GLU A 154 -26.71 -4.30 15.67
CA GLU A 154 -25.65 -4.51 16.65
C GLU A 154 -24.65 -3.35 16.71
N ALA A 155 -24.75 -2.40 15.77
CA ALA A 155 -23.82 -1.29 15.65
C ALA A 155 -24.10 -0.18 16.68
N LYS A 156 -23.06 0.41 17.28
CA LYS A 156 -23.18 1.57 18.18
C LYS A 156 -23.52 2.85 17.44
N LYS A 157 -22.93 3.01 16.25
CA LYS A 157 -23.24 4.07 15.28
C LYS A 157 -23.26 3.46 13.91
N PHE A 158 -24.19 3.89 13.09
CA PHE A 158 -24.31 3.45 11.71
C PHE A 158 -24.03 4.60 10.75
N VAL A 159 -23.05 4.38 9.87
CA VAL A 159 -22.67 5.27 8.78
C VAL A 159 -23.14 4.66 7.48
N PHE A 160 -23.96 5.42 6.74
CA PHE A 160 -24.49 5.02 5.45
C PHE A 160 -23.87 5.87 4.34
N ASP A 161 -23.06 5.27 3.46
CA ASP A 161 -22.67 5.88 2.18
C ASP A 161 -23.67 5.44 1.11
N ILE A 162 -24.32 6.39 0.45
CA ILE A 162 -25.39 6.09 -0.48
C ILE A 162 -24.89 5.26 -1.65
N ASP A 163 -23.67 5.52 -2.18
CA ASP A 163 -23.00 4.76 -3.26
C ASP A 163 -23.98 4.16 -4.27
N TYR A 164 -24.78 5.01 -4.90
CA TYR A 164 -25.81 4.57 -5.84
C TYR A 164 -25.19 4.25 -7.21
N ARG A 165 -25.47 3.03 -7.68
CA ARG A 165 -25.05 2.53 -8.99
C ARG A 165 -26.21 1.83 -9.66
N PRO A 166 -26.92 2.45 -10.63
CA PRO A 166 -28.09 1.85 -11.28
C PRO A 166 -27.88 0.43 -11.80
N VAL A 167 -26.72 0.16 -12.40
CA VAL A 167 -26.34 -1.17 -12.91
C VAL A 167 -26.34 -2.24 -11.80
N LEU A 168 -25.91 -1.90 -10.59
CA LEU A 168 -25.86 -2.84 -9.46
C LEU A 168 -27.24 -3.05 -8.82
N TRP A 169 -28.19 -2.14 -9.10
CA TRP A 169 -29.59 -2.28 -8.74
C TRP A 169 -30.42 -2.95 -9.85
N GLY A 170 -29.79 -3.35 -10.96
CA GLY A 170 -30.47 -3.99 -12.09
C GLY A 170 -31.35 -3.04 -12.92
N LEU A 171 -31.11 -1.73 -12.84
CA LEU A 171 -31.89 -0.70 -13.55
C LEU A 171 -31.34 -0.37 -14.93
N THR A 172 -30.11 -0.79 -15.22
CA THR A 172 -29.46 -0.62 -16.51
C THR A 172 -28.77 -1.90 -16.96
N SER A 173 -28.42 -1.99 -18.24
CA SER A 173 -27.67 -3.14 -18.76
C SER A 173 -26.27 -3.23 -18.15
N PRO A 174 -25.65 -4.43 -18.08
CA PRO A 174 -24.32 -4.62 -17.49
C PRO A 174 -23.21 -3.76 -18.13
N GLY A 175 -23.34 -3.39 -19.40
CA GLY A 175 -22.39 -2.54 -20.13
C GLY A 175 -22.52 -1.04 -19.87
N MET A 176 -23.46 -0.59 -19.03
CA MET A 176 -23.72 0.82 -18.73
C MET A 176 -23.27 1.20 -17.32
N GLY A 177 -22.07 0.77 -16.94
CA GLY A 177 -21.53 1.00 -15.60
C GLY A 177 -21.24 2.47 -15.28
N GLU A 178 -21.00 3.30 -16.28
CA GLU A 178 -20.79 4.74 -16.16
C GLU A 178 -22.06 5.52 -15.86
N GLN A 179 -23.25 4.98 -16.18
CA GLN A 179 -24.52 5.65 -15.90
C GLN A 179 -24.73 5.78 -14.38
N ARG A 180 -24.90 7.02 -13.92
CA ARG A 180 -24.92 7.34 -12.49
C ARG A 180 -26.34 7.49 -11.94
N PHE A 181 -27.26 8.02 -12.74
CA PHE A 181 -28.54 8.50 -12.27
C PHE A 181 -29.68 7.92 -13.10
N VAL A 182 -30.42 6.99 -12.48
CA VAL A 182 -31.69 6.47 -12.97
C VAL A 182 -32.68 6.53 -11.82
N ALA A 183 -33.67 7.40 -11.92
CA ALA A 183 -34.71 7.54 -10.90
C ALA A 183 -35.50 6.25 -10.75
N SER A 184 -35.74 5.80 -9.52
CA SER A 184 -36.51 4.60 -9.22
C SER A 184 -37.21 4.73 -7.87
N LYS A 185 -38.55 4.74 -7.87
CA LYS A 185 -39.37 4.76 -6.64
C LYS A 185 -39.06 3.59 -5.70
N HIS A 186 -38.66 2.43 -6.26
CA HIS A 186 -38.28 1.27 -5.47
C HIS A 186 -36.97 1.55 -4.72
N VAL A 187 -35.95 2.04 -5.42
CA VAL A 187 -34.65 2.38 -4.81
C VAL A 187 -34.81 3.49 -3.78
N THR A 188 -35.51 4.58 -4.12
CA THR A 188 -35.81 5.69 -3.18
C THR A 188 -36.37 5.15 -1.86
N ARG A 189 -37.38 4.27 -1.92
CA ARG A 189 -38.00 3.67 -0.73
C ARG A 189 -36.98 2.87 0.08
N LYS A 190 -36.19 2.03 -0.58
CA LYS A 190 -35.15 1.21 0.06
C LYS A 190 -34.08 2.05 0.75
N LEU A 191 -33.58 3.08 0.07
CA LEU A 191 -32.60 3.99 0.66
C LEU A 191 -33.18 4.73 1.88
N GLN A 192 -34.44 5.18 1.80
CA GLN A 192 -35.12 5.84 2.91
C GLN A 192 -35.35 4.90 4.12
N GLU A 193 -35.65 3.63 3.89
CA GLU A 193 -35.73 2.61 4.95
C GLU A 193 -34.40 2.52 5.73
N VAL A 194 -33.27 2.49 5.01
CA VAL A 194 -31.92 2.43 5.60
C VAL A 194 -31.54 3.72 6.30
N MET A 195 -31.81 4.88 5.71
CA MET A 195 -31.50 6.19 6.27
C MET A 195 -32.17 6.47 7.61
N ARG A 196 -33.31 5.85 7.89
CA ARG A 196 -33.99 5.96 9.21
C ARG A 196 -33.15 5.41 10.35
N LEU A 197 -32.25 4.48 10.05
CA LEU A 197 -31.40 3.80 11.03
C LEU A 197 -30.02 4.48 11.18
N ALA A 198 -29.66 5.37 10.25
CA ALA A 198 -28.32 5.95 10.21
C ALA A 198 -28.11 7.09 11.21
N ASP A 199 -26.90 7.19 11.75
CA ASP A 199 -26.40 8.34 12.49
C ASP A 199 -25.73 9.38 11.56
N LEU A 200 -25.14 8.89 10.47
CA LEU A 200 -24.45 9.69 9.45
C LEU A 200 -24.77 9.14 8.06
N VAL A 201 -25.18 10.00 7.15
CA VAL A 201 -25.41 9.68 5.73
C VAL A 201 -24.48 10.53 4.88
N ILE A 202 -23.72 9.89 4.00
CA ILE A 202 -22.81 10.54 3.06
C ILE A 202 -23.23 10.21 1.64
N GLY A 203 -23.28 11.19 0.75
CA GLY A 203 -23.62 11.01 -0.65
C GLY A 203 -23.32 12.22 -1.50
N THR A 204 -23.36 12.06 -2.82
CA THR A 204 -23.34 13.20 -3.75
C THR A 204 -24.71 13.88 -3.77
N GLU A 205 -24.77 15.09 -4.30
CA GLU A 205 -26.05 15.81 -4.44
C GLU A 205 -27.06 14.99 -5.22
N GLU A 206 -26.65 14.36 -6.30
CA GLU A 206 -27.51 13.51 -7.14
C GLU A 206 -27.94 12.21 -6.41
N GLU A 207 -27.07 11.65 -5.58
CA GLU A 207 -27.45 10.50 -4.74
C GLU A 207 -28.52 10.87 -3.72
N PHE A 208 -28.45 12.11 -3.17
CA PHE A 208 -29.52 12.65 -2.35
C PHE A 208 -30.81 12.90 -3.14
N HIS A 209 -30.73 13.30 -4.42
CA HIS A 209 -31.91 13.39 -5.30
C HIS A 209 -32.60 12.03 -5.44
N ILE A 210 -31.85 10.97 -5.69
CA ILE A 210 -32.38 9.59 -5.76
C ILE A 210 -32.99 9.18 -4.43
N ALA A 211 -32.31 9.40 -3.32
CA ALA A 211 -32.78 9.02 -1.99
C ALA A 211 -34.00 9.84 -1.54
N GLY A 212 -34.02 11.13 -1.84
CA GLY A 212 -35.15 12.03 -1.53
C GLY A 212 -36.32 11.93 -2.51
N GLY A 213 -36.09 11.33 -3.69
CA GLY A 213 -37.09 11.23 -4.76
C GLY A 213 -37.50 12.59 -5.32
N SER A 214 -36.55 13.51 -5.47
CA SER A 214 -36.72 14.84 -6.05
C SER A 214 -35.41 15.30 -6.68
N GLU A 215 -35.47 15.98 -7.82
CA GLU A 215 -34.32 16.61 -8.48
C GLU A 215 -33.97 17.97 -7.85
N ASP A 216 -34.85 18.54 -7.03
CA ASP A 216 -34.57 19.70 -6.21
C ASP A 216 -33.88 19.29 -4.92
N THR A 217 -32.67 19.77 -4.70
CA THR A 217 -31.81 19.40 -3.57
C THR A 217 -32.44 19.73 -2.22
N ASP A 218 -33.03 20.93 -2.09
CA ASP A 218 -33.64 21.38 -0.84
C ASP A 218 -34.88 20.52 -0.50
N GLU A 219 -35.68 20.18 -1.52
CA GLU A 219 -36.83 19.30 -1.34
C GLU A 219 -36.39 17.86 -1.00
N ALA A 220 -35.38 17.32 -1.68
CA ALA A 220 -34.83 16.01 -1.39
C ALA A 220 -34.34 15.92 0.05
N LEU A 221 -33.54 16.90 0.50
CA LEU A 221 -33.04 16.98 1.87
C LEU A 221 -34.17 17.11 2.89
N ARG A 222 -35.15 18.00 2.64
CA ARG A 222 -36.33 18.15 3.50
C ARG A 222 -37.12 16.85 3.67
N ARG A 223 -37.28 16.08 2.61
CA ARG A 223 -37.95 14.75 2.67
C ARG A 223 -37.16 13.76 3.52
N ILE A 224 -35.82 13.73 3.36
CA ILE A 224 -34.95 12.86 4.15
C ILE A 224 -34.94 13.27 5.62
N GLN A 225 -34.84 14.57 5.92
CA GLN A 225 -34.85 15.09 7.31
C GLN A 225 -36.17 14.81 8.05
N LYS A 226 -37.29 14.65 7.33
CA LYS A 226 -38.57 14.23 7.94
C LYS A 226 -38.55 12.79 8.45
N ILE A 227 -37.69 11.94 7.89
CA ILE A 227 -37.66 10.50 8.16
C ILE A 227 -36.41 10.05 8.91
N SER A 228 -35.35 10.84 8.91
CA SER A 228 -34.04 10.50 9.54
C SER A 228 -33.53 11.66 10.38
N LYS A 229 -32.90 11.34 11.52
CA LYS A 229 -32.20 12.29 12.38
C LYS A 229 -30.68 12.33 12.12
N ALA A 230 -30.22 11.59 11.11
CA ALA A 230 -28.82 11.50 10.75
C ALA A 230 -28.22 12.87 10.40
N THR A 231 -26.93 13.01 10.66
CA THR A 231 -26.14 14.08 10.02
C THR A 231 -26.04 13.75 8.53
N LEU A 232 -26.45 14.67 7.65
CA LEU A 232 -26.39 14.49 6.20
C LEU A 232 -25.18 15.25 5.63
N VAL A 233 -24.32 14.56 4.90
CA VAL A 233 -23.11 15.12 4.27
C VAL A 233 -23.26 15.03 2.77
N VAL A 234 -23.49 16.16 2.14
CA VAL A 234 -23.74 16.28 0.69
C VAL A 234 -22.46 16.69 -0.01
N LYS A 235 -21.89 15.77 -0.79
CA LYS A 235 -20.71 16.01 -1.63
C LYS A 235 -21.12 16.80 -2.88
N ARG A 236 -20.43 17.90 -3.19
CA ARG A 236 -20.74 18.79 -4.31
C ARG A 236 -19.56 18.97 -5.28
N GLY A 237 -18.69 17.96 -5.35
CA GLY A 237 -17.52 17.97 -6.22
C GLY A 237 -16.59 19.16 -5.97
N PRO A 238 -16.25 19.94 -7.00
CA PRO A 238 -15.36 21.11 -6.86
C PRO A 238 -15.89 22.19 -5.91
N LEU A 239 -17.21 22.25 -5.70
CA LEU A 239 -17.87 23.20 -4.78
C LEU A 239 -17.73 22.80 -3.30
N GLY A 240 -17.05 21.67 -3.01
CA GLY A 240 -16.88 21.17 -1.66
C GLY A 240 -18.07 20.36 -1.15
N CYS A 241 -18.58 20.70 0.04
CA CYS A 241 -19.71 19.96 0.63
C CYS A 241 -20.57 20.82 1.54
N THR A 242 -21.78 20.34 1.83
CA THR A 242 -22.63 20.84 2.90
C THR A 242 -22.91 19.75 3.91
N VAL A 243 -22.93 20.12 5.21
CA VAL A 243 -23.24 19.22 6.31
C VAL A 243 -24.49 19.76 7.02
N HIS A 244 -25.53 18.91 7.11
CA HIS A 244 -26.81 19.26 7.73
C HIS A 244 -26.99 18.42 9.00
N GLN A 245 -27.07 19.09 10.15
CA GLN A 245 -27.33 18.46 11.44
C GLN A 245 -28.44 19.20 12.17
N GLY A 246 -29.62 18.60 12.27
CA GLY A 246 -30.81 19.25 12.79
C GLY A 246 -31.16 20.52 11.97
N LYS A 247 -31.07 21.70 12.61
CA LYS A 247 -31.31 23.00 11.94
C LYS A 247 -30.02 23.65 11.44
N GLN A 248 -28.87 23.14 11.80
CA GLN A 248 -27.57 23.69 11.40
C GLN A 248 -27.20 23.20 10.01
N THR A 249 -26.72 24.13 9.18
CA THR A 249 -26.09 23.84 7.90
C THR A 249 -24.70 24.46 7.87
N ILE A 250 -23.69 23.62 7.64
CA ILE A 250 -22.29 24.01 7.51
C ILE A 250 -21.93 23.87 6.04
N LYS A 251 -21.29 24.90 5.49
CA LYS A 251 -20.70 24.86 4.14
C LYS A 251 -19.18 24.83 4.26
N ALA A 252 -18.55 23.94 3.52
CA ALA A 252 -17.11 23.87 3.42
C ALA A 252 -16.70 23.84 1.94
N ASP A 253 -15.94 24.83 1.53
CA ASP A 253 -15.49 24.98 0.16
C ASP A 253 -14.53 23.86 -0.24
N GLY A 254 -14.54 23.50 -1.52
CA GLY A 254 -13.60 22.56 -2.12
C GLY A 254 -12.21 23.17 -2.31
N PHE A 255 -11.27 22.33 -2.70
CA PHE A 255 -9.94 22.74 -3.13
C PHE A 255 -9.89 22.82 -4.66
N THR A 256 -9.36 23.91 -5.20
CA THR A 256 -9.20 24.11 -6.65
C THR A 256 -8.00 23.32 -7.13
N VAL A 257 -8.23 22.14 -7.72
CA VAL A 257 -7.21 21.22 -8.22
C VAL A 257 -7.59 20.66 -9.59
N GLU A 258 -6.58 20.20 -10.37
CA GLU A 258 -6.84 19.45 -11.58
C GLU A 258 -7.50 18.11 -11.24
N VAL A 259 -8.59 17.80 -11.92
CA VAL A 259 -9.22 16.49 -11.86
C VAL A 259 -8.59 15.59 -12.92
N PHE A 260 -7.80 14.62 -12.46
CA PHE A 260 -7.21 13.58 -13.31
C PHE A 260 -8.09 12.32 -13.35
N ASN A 261 -8.68 11.94 -12.20
CA ASN A 261 -9.54 10.78 -12.06
C ASN A 261 -10.60 11.04 -10.98
N ILE A 262 -11.89 10.97 -11.30
CA ILE A 262 -12.96 11.18 -10.31
C ILE A 262 -13.28 9.92 -9.49
N LEU A 263 -12.84 8.74 -9.94
CA LEU A 263 -13.16 7.49 -9.28
C LEU A 263 -12.41 7.38 -7.94
N GLY A 264 -13.14 7.03 -6.88
CA GLY A 264 -12.61 6.96 -5.52
C GLY A 264 -12.60 8.28 -4.75
N ALA A 265 -12.87 9.43 -5.40
CA ALA A 265 -12.96 10.72 -4.72
C ALA A 265 -13.97 10.73 -3.57
N GLY A 266 -15.15 10.12 -3.80
CA GLY A 266 -16.19 9.95 -2.79
C GLY A 266 -15.75 9.09 -1.61
N ASP A 267 -15.00 8.02 -1.89
CA ASP A 267 -14.47 7.11 -0.88
C ASP A 267 -13.39 7.81 -0.03
N GLY A 268 -12.48 8.56 -0.68
CA GLY A 268 -11.47 9.39 0.01
C GLY A 268 -12.10 10.49 0.85
N PHE A 269 -13.12 11.16 0.32
CA PHE A 269 -13.92 12.12 1.06
C PHE A 269 -14.54 11.50 2.32
N ALA A 270 -15.20 10.33 2.19
CA ALA A 270 -15.81 9.63 3.32
C ALA A 270 -14.76 9.26 4.39
N ALA A 271 -13.62 8.71 3.99
CA ALA A 271 -12.51 8.41 4.90
C ALA A 271 -12.01 9.67 5.63
N GLY A 272 -11.83 10.77 4.90
CA GLY A 272 -11.44 12.08 5.46
C GLY A 272 -12.44 12.61 6.49
N PHE A 273 -13.74 12.57 6.19
CA PHE A 273 -14.81 12.97 7.10
C PHE A 273 -14.80 12.13 8.38
N LEU A 274 -14.77 10.81 8.23
CA LEU A 274 -14.79 9.86 9.33
C LEU A 274 -13.56 9.99 10.22
N SER A 275 -12.39 10.36 9.67
CA SER A 275 -11.16 10.57 10.44
C SER A 275 -11.28 11.68 11.50
N GLY A 276 -12.14 12.65 11.26
CA GLY A 276 -12.49 13.68 12.23
C GLY A 276 -13.70 13.30 13.08
N TRP A 277 -14.78 12.87 12.45
CA TRP A 277 -16.07 12.60 13.10
C TRP A 277 -15.99 11.53 14.20
N LEU A 278 -15.25 10.43 13.96
CA LEU A 278 -15.05 9.37 14.96
C LEU A 278 -14.12 9.77 16.11
N LYS A 279 -13.42 10.90 15.97
CA LYS A 279 -12.60 11.53 17.02
C LYS A 279 -13.31 12.70 17.71
N GLY A 280 -14.57 12.98 17.35
CA GLY A 280 -15.37 14.05 17.94
C GLY A 280 -14.92 15.47 17.54
N LYS A 281 -14.24 15.63 16.39
CA LYS A 281 -13.84 16.95 15.89
C LYS A 281 -15.06 17.76 15.42
N PRO A 282 -14.98 19.11 15.41
CA PRO A 282 -16.02 19.96 14.84
C PRO A 282 -16.36 19.56 13.40
N LEU A 283 -17.63 19.68 13.02
CA LEU A 283 -18.10 19.26 11.68
C LEU A 283 -17.44 20.05 10.55
N GLU A 284 -17.09 21.31 10.79
CA GLU A 284 -16.32 22.16 9.87
C GLU A 284 -14.95 21.55 9.56
N GLU A 285 -14.25 21.07 10.59
CA GLU A 285 -12.97 20.41 10.43
C GLU A 285 -13.14 19.06 9.72
N CYS A 286 -14.17 18.29 10.07
CA CYS A 286 -14.48 17.03 9.37
C CYS A 286 -14.72 17.27 7.88
N ALA A 287 -15.49 18.30 7.52
CA ALA A 287 -15.79 18.66 6.14
C ALA A 287 -14.54 19.14 5.38
N ARG A 288 -13.67 19.95 6.01
CA ARG A 288 -12.40 20.39 5.41
C ARG A 288 -11.46 19.23 5.14
N ARG A 289 -11.31 18.29 6.08
CA ARG A 289 -10.52 17.05 5.92
C ARG A 289 -11.07 16.19 4.78
N ALA A 290 -12.39 16.06 4.71
CA ALA A 290 -13.07 15.31 3.66
C ALA A 290 -12.79 15.90 2.26
N ASN A 291 -12.97 17.22 2.09
CA ASN A 291 -12.68 17.90 0.83
C ASN A 291 -11.20 17.76 0.44
N ALA A 292 -10.27 17.86 1.41
CA ALA A 292 -8.84 17.68 1.16
C ALA A 292 -8.50 16.25 0.68
N CYS A 293 -9.06 15.23 1.33
CA CYS A 293 -8.87 13.85 0.89
C CYS A 293 -9.44 13.63 -0.52
N GLY A 294 -10.63 14.18 -0.83
CA GLY A 294 -11.20 14.14 -2.17
C GLY A 294 -10.28 14.79 -3.22
N ALA A 295 -9.74 15.97 -2.92
CA ALA A 295 -8.81 16.71 -3.79
C ALA A 295 -7.51 15.93 -4.06
N LEU A 296 -6.96 15.28 -3.03
CA LEU A 296 -5.77 14.43 -3.18
C LEU A 296 -6.06 13.20 -4.05
N VAL A 297 -7.21 12.54 -3.86
CA VAL A 297 -7.58 11.35 -4.63
C VAL A 297 -7.80 11.67 -6.10
N VAL A 298 -8.50 12.77 -6.43
CA VAL A 298 -8.76 13.11 -7.85
C VAL A 298 -7.51 13.48 -8.64
N SER A 299 -6.39 13.73 -7.98
CA SER A 299 -5.12 14.06 -8.62
C SER A 299 -4.34 12.85 -9.11
N ARG A 300 -4.77 11.62 -8.79
CA ARG A 300 -4.00 10.38 -9.01
C ARG A 300 -4.77 9.29 -9.75
N HIS A 301 -4.02 8.33 -10.27
CA HIS A 301 -4.55 7.12 -10.90
C HIS A 301 -4.99 6.08 -9.85
N GLY A 302 -6.14 5.46 -10.05
CA GLY A 302 -6.69 4.44 -9.14
C GLY A 302 -7.53 5.01 -7.99
N CYS A 303 -8.25 4.13 -7.27
CA CYS A 303 -9.03 4.47 -6.08
C CYS A 303 -8.20 4.24 -4.79
N ALA A 304 -8.07 2.97 -4.37
CA ALA A 304 -7.32 2.63 -3.16
C ALA A 304 -5.86 3.13 -3.17
N PRO A 305 -5.09 3.01 -4.27
CA PRO A 305 -3.73 3.55 -4.28
C PRO A 305 -3.69 5.07 -4.07
N ALA A 306 -4.68 5.82 -4.57
CA ALA A 306 -4.72 7.27 -4.46
C ALA A 306 -5.10 7.81 -3.07
N MET A 307 -5.58 6.96 -2.15
CA MET A 307 -5.97 7.37 -0.80
C MET A 307 -4.78 7.98 -0.04
N PRO A 308 -4.92 9.20 0.52
CA PRO A 308 -3.83 9.85 1.23
C PRO A 308 -3.54 9.20 2.58
N SER A 309 -2.30 9.33 3.03
CA SER A 309 -1.92 9.06 4.41
C SER A 309 -2.25 10.23 5.34
N GLY A 310 -2.20 10.00 6.66
CA GLY A 310 -2.32 11.06 7.66
C GLY A 310 -1.25 12.15 7.49
N ALA A 311 0.00 11.75 7.25
CA ALA A 311 1.10 12.69 7.02
C ALA A 311 0.87 13.57 5.79
N GLU A 312 0.39 12.98 4.70
CA GLU A 312 0.08 13.71 3.48
C GLU A 312 -1.10 14.67 3.67
N LEU A 313 -2.16 14.24 4.35
CA LEU A 313 -3.32 15.08 4.64
C LEU A 313 -2.93 16.29 5.50
N GLU A 314 -2.16 16.09 6.56
CA GLU A 314 -1.71 17.19 7.42
C GLU A 314 -0.79 18.15 6.66
N LEU A 315 0.13 17.62 5.83
CA LEU A 315 0.97 18.44 4.96
C LEU A 315 0.12 19.27 4.00
N PHE A 316 -0.86 18.66 3.34
CA PHE A 316 -1.74 19.35 2.40
C PHE A 316 -2.54 20.45 3.08
N LEU A 317 -3.08 20.20 4.27
CA LEU A 317 -3.87 21.18 5.04
C LEU A 317 -3.02 22.29 5.66
N SER A 318 -1.71 22.10 5.85
CA SER A 318 -0.82 23.10 6.45
C SER A 318 -0.39 24.22 5.50
N ARG A 319 -0.66 24.08 4.20
CA ARG A 319 -0.24 25.02 3.15
C ARG A 319 -1.42 25.39 2.25
N SER A 320 -1.32 26.54 1.59
CA SER A 320 -2.31 27.05 0.62
C SER A 320 -1.73 27.32 -0.77
N ASP A 321 -0.42 27.15 -0.94
CA ASP A 321 0.34 27.48 -2.15
C ASP A 321 0.57 26.27 -3.07
N TRP A 322 -0.38 25.32 -3.08
CA TRP A 322 -0.28 24.13 -3.91
C TRP A 322 -0.45 24.42 -5.40
N LEU A 323 0.28 23.67 -6.23
CA LEU A 323 0.06 23.69 -7.68
C LEU A 323 -1.35 23.21 -8.01
N PHE A 324 -1.96 23.77 -9.04
CA PHE A 324 -3.24 23.28 -9.55
C PHE A 324 -3.20 21.79 -9.91
N ARG A 325 -2.07 21.33 -10.47
CA ARG A 325 -1.77 19.92 -10.75
C ARG A 325 -1.00 19.31 -9.59
N LEU A 326 -1.70 18.85 -8.57
CA LEU A 326 -1.07 18.27 -7.37
C LEU A 326 -0.10 17.13 -7.68
N ARG A 327 -0.37 16.33 -8.71
CA ARG A 327 0.52 15.23 -9.17
C ARG A 327 1.89 15.71 -9.68
N GLU A 328 2.07 17.00 -9.96
CA GLU A 328 3.36 17.60 -10.31
C GLU A 328 4.13 18.10 -9.09
N SER A 329 3.53 18.04 -7.90
CA SER A 329 4.19 18.36 -6.64
C SER A 329 5.08 17.21 -6.20
N THR A 330 6.39 17.35 -6.42
CA THR A 330 7.37 16.32 -6.00
C THR A 330 7.29 16.03 -4.50
N LEU A 331 6.98 17.03 -3.68
CA LEU A 331 6.83 16.86 -2.23
C LEU A 331 5.63 15.99 -1.87
N LEU A 332 4.45 16.25 -2.43
CA LEU A 332 3.25 15.44 -2.16
C LEU A 332 3.41 14.01 -2.68
N GLU A 333 3.96 13.84 -3.87
CA GLU A 333 4.18 12.50 -4.46
C GLU A 333 5.24 11.71 -3.69
N GLU A 334 6.26 12.38 -3.15
CA GLU A 334 7.25 11.74 -2.28
C GLU A 334 6.61 11.27 -0.97
N VAL A 335 5.88 12.14 -0.26
CA VAL A 335 5.20 11.77 0.98
C VAL A 335 4.22 10.64 0.73
N HIS A 336 3.40 10.74 -0.32
CA HIS A 336 2.47 9.67 -0.70
C HIS A 336 3.20 8.34 -0.91
N ARG A 337 4.19 8.31 -1.80
CA ARG A 337 4.98 7.12 -2.12
C ARG A 337 5.64 6.48 -0.89
N LYS A 338 6.14 7.31 0.02
CA LYS A 338 6.87 6.86 1.22
C LYS A 338 5.96 6.38 2.36
N THR A 339 4.71 6.86 2.42
CA THR A 339 3.81 6.63 3.55
C THR A 339 2.60 5.75 3.23
N THR A 340 2.45 5.27 1.98
CA THR A 340 1.29 4.47 1.56
C THR A 340 1.70 3.13 0.93
N GLY A 341 0.81 2.13 0.99
CA GLY A 341 0.85 0.91 0.19
C GLY A 341 2.07 0.00 0.38
N ARG A 342 2.79 0.14 1.49
CA ARG A 342 4.05 -0.57 1.68
C ARG A 342 4.09 -1.41 2.93
N ARG A 343 4.58 -2.63 2.79
CA ARG A 343 4.80 -3.51 3.92
C ARG A 343 5.82 -2.89 4.89
N ALA A 344 5.48 -2.87 6.18
CA ALA A 344 6.41 -2.48 7.22
C ALA A 344 7.44 -3.58 7.48
N TRP A 345 8.69 -3.19 7.62
CA TRP A 345 9.80 -4.06 7.97
C TRP A 345 10.44 -3.54 9.26
N PRO A 346 10.05 -4.05 10.43
CA PRO A 346 10.65 -3.62 11.70
C PRO A 346 12.11 -4.02 11.81
N GLU A 347 12.49 -5.14 11.20
CA GLU A 347 13.85 -5.60 11.00
C GLU A 347 14.03 -6.19 9.59
N VAL A 348 15.23 -6.10 9.03
CA VAL A 348 15.63 -6.75 7.77
C VAL A 348 16.93 -7.50 8.01
N LEU A 349 16.85 -8.82 8.04
CA LEU A 349 17.99 -9.70 8.23
C LEU A 349 18.22 -10.45 6.91
N ALA A 350 19.06 -9.90 6.04
CA ALA A 350 19.19 -10.38 4.67
C ALA A 350 20.48 -11.17 4.44
N LEU A 351 20.35 -12.33 3.78
CA LEU A 351 21.47 -13.05 3.19
C LEU A 351 21.72 -12.50 1.78
N ALA A 352 22.83 -11.83 1.58
CA ALA A 352 23.25 -11.30 0.29
C ALA A 352 24.09 -12.34 -0.48
N PHE A 353 23.50 -12.96 -1.51
CA PHE A 353 24.19 -13.93 -2.37
C PHE A 353 24.09 -13.57 -3.85
N ASP A 354 24.06 -12.26 -4.11
CA ASP A 354 24.11 -11.64 -5.44
C ASP A 354 25.51 -11.57 -6.05
N HIS A 355 26.50 -12.15 -5.38
CA HIS A 355 27.89 -12.24 -5.84
C HIS A 355 27.97 -13.03 -7.14
N ARG A 356 28.61 -12.45 -8.16
CA ARG A 356 28.78 -13.02 -9.50
C ARG A 356 30.23 -13.38 -9.75
N ARG A 357 31.14 -12.42 -9.80
CA ARG A 357 32.57 -12.63 -10.06
C ARG A 357 33.23 -13.63 -9.12
N GLN A 358 32.97 -13.50 -7.81
CA GLN A 358 33.55 -14.38 -6.81
C GLN A 358 33.13 -15.86 -6.95
N LEU A 359 31.93 -16.10 -7.47
CA LEU A 359 31.48 -17.48 -7.75
C LEU A 359 31.94 -17.96 -9.13
N GLU A 360 32.15 -17.07 -10.11
CA GLU A 360 32.72 -17.37 -11.42
C GLU A 360 34.17 -17.90 -11.28
N GLU A 361 34.91 -17.42 -10.29
CA GLU A 361 36.25 -17.91 -9.94
C GLU A 361 36.25 -19.35 -9.39
N LEU A 362 35.13 -19.82 -8.82
CA LEU A 362 35.01 -21.15 -8.21
C LEU A 362 34.56 -22.22 -9.20
N GLY A 363 33.81 -21.84 -10.26
CA GLY A 363 33.32 -22.83 -11.21
C GLY A 363 32.38 -22.33 -12.29
N PRO A 364 31.90 -23.22 -13.13
CA PRO A 364 31.11 -22.89 -14.31
C PRO A 364 29.69 -22.38 -13.96
N PRO A 365 29.05 -21.63 -14.87
CA PRO A 365 27.72 -21.03 -14.67
C PRO A 365 26.65 -21.97 -14.13
N GLN A 366 26.57 -23.20 -14.66
CA GLN A 366 25.58 -24.20 -14.27
C GLN A 366 25.70 -24.59 -12.80
N ARG A 367 26.95 -24.69 -12.29
CA ARG A 367 27.20 -24.96 -10.88
C ARG A 367 26.88 -23.76 -9.99
N ILE A 368 27.12 -22.54 -10.46
CA ILE A 368 26.75 -21.32 -9.73
C ILE A 368 25.21 -21.27 -9.55
N VAL A 369 24.45 -21.52 -10.61
CA VAL A 369 22.99 -21.62 -10.54
C VAL A 369 22.54 -22.68 -9.53
N ALA A 370 23.15 -23.89 -9.57
CA ALA A 370 22.83 -24.97 -8.63
C ALA A 370 23.13 -24.56 -7.18
N PHE A 371 24.29 -23.96 -6.92
CA PHE A 371 24.68 -23.49 -5.59
C PHE A 371 23.70 -22.44 -5.04
N LYS A 372 23.33 -21.41 -5.83
CA LYS A 372 22.36 -20.39 -5.41
C LYS A 372 20.99 -20.98 -5.09
N LYS A 373 20.58 -22.04 -5.74
CA LYS A 373 19.35 -22.78 -5.38
C LYS A 373 19.47 -23.44 -4.00
N LEU A 374 20.63 -23.98 -3.63
CA LEU A 374 20.85 -24.56 -2.30
C LEU A 374 20.78 -23.48 -1.22
N VAL A 375 21.38 -22.30 -1.47
CA VAL A 375 21.32 -21.15 -0.56
C VAL A 375 19.85 -20.69 -0.39
N ALA A 376 19.10 -20.59 -1.47
CA ALA A 376 17.68 -20.23 -1.40
C ALA A 376 16.84 -21.24 -0.59
N LYS A 377 17.12 -22.57 -0.75
CA LYS A 377 16.46 -23.61 0.06
C LYS A 377 16.75 -23.47 1.55
N ALA A 378 17.98 -23.12 1.92
CA ALA A 378 18.35 -22.85 3.30
C ALA A 378 17.53 -21.69 3.88
N LEU A 379 17.40 -20.59 3.15
CA LEU A 379 16.67 -19.41 3.57
C LEU A 379 15.16 -19.63 3.72
N GLN A 380 14.53 -20.46 2.91
CA GLN A 380 13.09 -20.72 2.97
C GLN A 380 12.61 -21.28 4.32
N ARG A 381 13.49 -21.78 5.16
CA ARG A 381 13.16 -22.26 6.52
C ARG A 381 12.98 -21.13 7.53
N PHE A 382 13.42 -19.92 7.20
CA PHE A 382 13.35 -18.76 8.09
C PHE A 382 12.22 -17.82 7.67
N ARG A 383 11.16 -17.76 8.48
CA ARG A 383 10.08 -16.81 8.25
C ARG A 383 10.58 -15.36 8.44
N GLY A 384 10.26 -14.49 7.49
CA GLY A 384 10.64 -13.08 7.54
C GLY A 384 12.12 -12.79 7.24
N ALA A 385 12.87 -13.80 6.77
CA ALA A 385 14.23 -13.58 6.29
C ALA A 385 14.25 -12.60 5.11
N GLY A 386 15.39 -11.95 4.91
CA GLY A 386 15.68 -11.16 3.72
C GLY A 386 16.67 -11.86 2.79
N ALA A 387 16.67 -11.46 1.52
CA ALA A 387 17.68 -11.89 0.56
C ALA A 387 18.06 -10.79 -0.43
N ILE A 388 19.33 -10.77 -0.86
CA ILE A 388 19.77 -10.04 -2.05
C ILE A 388 20.27 -11.05 -3.06
N VAL A 389 19.65 -11.10 -4.25
CA VAL A 389 19.88 -12.14 -5.27
C VAL A 389 19.94 -11.50 -6.65
N ASP A 390 21.00 -11.82 -7.43
CA ASP A 390 21.12 -11.41 -8.82
C ASP A 390 20.23 -12.24 -9.75
N GLU A 391 19.92 -11.68 -10.91
CA GLU A 391 19.17 -12.41 -11.94
C GLU A 391 20.04 -13.40 -12.71
N ARG A 392 21.28 -13.03 -13.05
CA ARG A 392 22.14 -13.74 -13.98
C ARG A 392 22.35 -15.22 -13.62
N TYR A 393 22.58 -15.51 -12.34
CA TYR A 393 22.77 -16.88 -11.83
C TYR A 393 21.75 -17.25 -10.75
N GLY A 394 21.01 -16.28 -10.25
CA GLY A 394 20.05 -16.42 -9.16
C GLY A 394 18.59 -16.44 -9.58
N GLU A 395 18.26 -16.40 -10.87
CA GLU A 395 16.86 -16.33 -11.35
C GLU A 395 15.96 -17.40 -10.72
N GLN A 396 16.41 -18.66 -10.70
CA GLN A 396 15.63 -19.74 -10.08
C GLN A 396 15.50 -19.59 -8.55
N ALA A 397 16.50 -18.99 -7.90
CA ALA A 397 16.42 -18.65 -6.48
C ALA A 397 15.41 -17.50 -6.25
N LEU A 398 15.44 -16.47 -7.10
CA LEU A 398 14.45 -15.38 -7.09
C LEU A 398 13.02 -15.94 -7.21
N PHE A 399 12.75 -16.80 -8.19
CA PHE A 399 11.43 -17.41 -8.37
C PHE A 399 11.00 -18.24 -7.16
N ALA A 400 11.94 -18.95 -6.54
CA ALA A 400 11.65 -19.77 -5.35
C ALA A 400 11.34 -18.93 -4.10
N LEU A 401 11.89 -17.71 -4.00
CA LEU A 401 11.75 -16.80 -2.85
C LEU A 401 10.62 -15.78 -3.03
N THR A 402 10.27 -15.43 -4.28
CA THR A 402 9.19 -14.49 -4.60
C THR A 402 7.84 -15.01 -4.09
N GLY A 403 7.00 -14.12 -3.54
CA GLY A 403 5.69 -14.47 -2.99
C GLY A 403 5.74 -15.22 -1.64
N LYS A 404 6.91 -15.30 -0.99
CA LYS A 404 7.06 -15.96 0.32
C LYS A 404 7.01 -15.00 1.51
N GLY A 405 6.69 -13.73 1.27
CA GLY A 405 6.65 -12.72 2.29
C GLY A 405 8.03 -12.37 2.87
N MET A 406 9.08 -12.54 2.08
CA MET A 406 10.46 -12.19 2.41
C MET A 406 10.79 -10.77 1.94
N TRP A 407 11.74 -10.10 2.59
CA TRP A 407 12.34 -8.90 2.03
C TRP A 407 13.34 -9.30 0.94
N LEU A 408 13.06 -8.98 -0.31
CA LEU A 408 13.82 -9.49 -1.45
C LEU A 408 14.35 -8.33 -2.30
N ALA A 409 15.68 -8.19 -2.38
CA ALA A 409 16.32 -7.17 -3.20
C ALA A 409 17.08 -7.78 -4.39
N ARG A 410 17.14 -7.02 -5.46
CA ARG A 410 17.69 -7.45 -6.74
C ARG A 410 18.62 -6.38 -7.32
N PRO A 411 19.89 -6.70 -7.59
CA PRO A 411 20.86 -5.73 -8.10
C PRO A 411 20.59 -5.35 -9.55
N VAL A 412 20.87 -4.11 -9.89
CA VAL A 412 20.77 -3.55 -11.27
C VAL A 412 22.10 -3.16 -11.87
N GLU A 413 23.12 -3.02 -11.03
CA GLU A 413 24.45 -2.58 -11.48
C GLU A 413 25.22 -3.68 -12.21
N VAL A 414 26.02 -3.29 -13.22
CA VAL A 414 27.08 -4.13 -13.77
C VAL A 414 28.17 -4.27 -12.69
N PRO A 415 28.53 -5.50 -12.26
CA PRO A 415 29.45 -5.71 -11.16
C PRO A 415 30.80 -5.00 -11.37
N GLY A 416 31.17 -4.12 -10.43
CA GLY A 416 32.43 -3.40 -10.42
C GLY A 416 32.61 -2.39 -11.55
N SER A 417 31.52 -1.95 -12.18
CA SER A 417 31.61 -0.88 -13.20
C SER A 417 32.03 0.45 -12.58
N ARG A 418 32.97 1.12 -13.20
CA ARG A 418 33.43 2.47 -12.90
C ARG A 418 33.66 3.20 -14.22
N PRO A 419 32.86 4.23 -14.56
CA PRO A 419 31.68 4.73 -13.84
C PRO A 419 30.52 3.72 -13.79
N LEU A 420 29.50 4.00 -12.94
CA LEU A 420 28.31 3.18 -12.75
C LEU A 420 27.59 2.88 -14.09
N ARG A 421 27.30 1.60 -14.33
CA ARG A 421 26.49 1.12 -15.44
C ARG A 421 25.45 0.14 -14.97
N PHE A 422 24.29 0.12 -15.63
CA PHE A 422 23.21 -0.85 -15.35
C PHE A 422 23.24 -2.02 -16.33
N GLU A 423 22.88 -3.24 -15.86
CA GLU A 423 22.81 -4.43 -16.69
C GLU A 423 21.75 -4.30 -17.81
N ALA A 424 20.64 -3.59 -17.52
CA ALA A 424 19.58 -3.28 -18.47
C ALA A 424 19.92 -2.08 -19.40
N GLY A 425 21.10 -1.50 -19.31
CA GLY A 425 21.47 -0.27 -20.01
C GLY A 425 20.71 0.96 -19.50
N ASP A 426 20.56 1.97 -20.36
CA ASP A 426 19.98 3.25 -19.96
C ASP A 426 18.45 3.23 -19.81
N ASN A 427 17.75 2.26 -20.38
CA ASN A 427 16.30 2.11 -20.25
C ASN A 427 15.90 1.27 -19.03
N ILE A 428 16.43 1.63 -17.87
CA ILE A 428 16.22 0.87 -16.63
C ILE A 428 14.74 0.80 -16.22
N ALA A 429 13.95 1.85 -16.45
CA ALA A 429 12.54 1.88 -16.10
C ALA A 429 11.73 0.78 -16.82
N ALA A 430 12.03 0.49 -18.09
CA ALA A 430 11.38 -0.58 -18.83
C ALA A 430 11.69 -1.96 -18.23
N ALA A 431 12.94 -2.19 -17.81
CA ALA A 431 13.32 -3.43 -17.14
C ALA A 431 12.61 -3.59 -15.78
N LEU A 432 12.56 -2.53 -14.98
CA LEU A 432 11.90 -2.56 -13.67
C LEU A 432 10.39 -2.86 -13.75
N ARG A 433 9.71 -2.45 -14.81
CA ARG A 433 8.28 -2.77 -15.01
C ARG A 433 8.00 -4.27 -15.06
N ALA A 434 8.93 -5.06 -15.56
CA ALA A 434 8.79 -6.51 -15.65
C ALA A 434 9.04 -7.24 -14.30
N TRP A 435 9.59 -6.55 -13.30
CA TRP A 435 9.88 -7.17 -12.01
C TRP A 435 8.62 -7.31 -11.14
N PRO A 436 8.55 -8.33 -10.26
CA PRO A 436 7.55 -8.37 -9.20
C PRO A 436 7.56 -7.10 -8.34
N ALA A 437 6.37 -6.64 -7.94
CA ALA A 437 6.23 -5.38 -7.20
C ALA A 437 6.95 -5.38 -5.84
N GLU A 438 7.11 -6.56 -5.23
CA GLU A 438 7.76 -6.74 -3.93
C GLU A 438 9.29 -6.69 -3.99
N HIS A 439 9.90 -6.70 -5.18
CA HIS A 439 11.35 -6.66 -5.30
C HIS A 439 11.89 -5.24 -5.08
N VAL A 440 12.79 -5.10 -4.11
CA VAL A 440 13.56 -3.89 -3.86
C VAL A 440 14.67 -3.80 -4.90
N VAL A 441 14.82 -2.65 -5.54
CA VAL A 441 15.91 -2.39 -6.49
C VAL A 441 17.17 -2.08 -5.69
N LYS A 442 18.23 -2.88 -5.86
CA LYS A 442 19.51 -2.65 -5.19
C LYS A 442 20.54 -2.14 -6.18
N CYS A 443 21.32 -1.14 -5.78
CA CYS A 443 22.42 -0.62 -6.55
C CYS A 443 23.67 -0.48 -5.65
N LEU A 444 24.69 -1.30 -5.91
CA LEU A 444 26.01 -1.08 -5.35
C LEU A 444 26.77 -0.08 -6.23
N VAL A 445 27.27 0.96 -5.61
CA VAL A 445 28.09 1.96 -6.30
C VAL A 445 29.40 2.22 -5.55
N HIS A 446 30.49 2.19 -6.28
CA HIS A 446 31.79 2.73 -5.84
C HIS A 446 31.78 4.24 -6.15
N TYR A 447 31.09 4.98 -5.30
CA TYR A 447 30.65 6.33 -5.55
C TYR A 447 31.79 7.27 -5.97
N GLU A 448 31.54 7.93 -7.08
CA GLU A 448 32.26 9.10 -7.56
C GLU A 448 31.19 10.14 -7.98
N LYS A 449 31.53 11.43 -7.90
CA LYS A 449 30.56 12.51 -8.19
C LYS A 449 29.90 12.41 -9.57
N GLN A 450 30.60 11.85 -10.56
CA GLN A 450 30.07 11.58 -11.90
C GLN A 450 28.92 10.55 -11.91
N ASP A 451 28.78 9.73 -10.88
CA ASP A 451 27.73 8.71 -10.78
C ASP A 451 26.37 9.30 -10.38
N LEU A 452 26.31 10.54 -9.88
CA LEU A 452 25.06 11.19 -9.43
C LEU A 452 23.99 11.19 -10.52
N GLY A 453 24.37 11.48 -11.79
CA GLY A 453 23.41 11.46 -12.90
C GLY A 453 22.78 10.10 -13.13
N LYS A 454 23.57 9.02 -13.04
CA LYS A 454 23.06 7.64 -13.16
C LYS A 454 22.22 7.22 -11.95
N LEU A 455 22.63 7.58 -10.74
CA LEU A 455 21.83 7.32 -9.54
C LEU A 455 20.49 8.08 -9.57
N ARG A 456 20.49 9.32 -10.10
CA ARG A 456 19.24 10.07 -10.30
C ARG A 456 18.33 9.38 -11.30
N THR A 457 18.86 8.92 -12.44
CA THR A 457 18.09 8.15 -13.43
C THR A 457 17.48 6.89 -12.81
N LEU A 458 18.23 6.18 -11.98
CA LEU A 458 17.75 4.99 -11.27
C LEU A 458 16.64 5.34 -10.26
N TYR A 459 16.84 6.39 -9.48
CA TYR A 459 15.84 6.85 -8.51
C TYR A 459 14.53 7.23 -9.21
N ASP A 460 14.60 8.02 -10.29
CA ASP A 460 13.42 8.40 -11.05
C ASP A 460 12.71 7.18 -11.68
N ALA A 461 13.46 6.18 -12.13
CA ALA A 461 12.91 4.91 -12.62
C ALA A 461 12.20 4.13 -11.50
N CYS A 462 12.76 4.08 -10.30
CA CYS A 462 12.14 3.45 -9.14
C CYS A 462 10.85 4.17 -8.73
N VAL A 463 10.85 5.51 -8.70
CA VAL A 463 9.67 6.32 -8.44
C VAL A 463 8.59 6.05 -9.48
N ALA A 464 8.93 6.11 -10.78
CA ALA A 464 7.99 5.92 -11.89
C ALA A 464 7.38 4.50 -11.94
N THR A 465 8.07 3.51 -11.38
CA THR A 465 7.62 2.10 -11.36
C THR A 465 7.12 1.64 -9.99
N GLY A 466 7.06 2.54 -9.00
CA GLY A 466 6.60 2.24 -7.63
C GLY A 466 7.50 1.26 -6.88
N ARG A 467 8.82 1.20 -7.19
CA ARG A 467 9.78 0.30 -6.55
C ARG A 467 10.51 0.98 -5.40
N GLU A 468 10.88 0.19 -4.38
CA GLU A 468 11.81 0.64 -3.36
C GLU A 468 13.24 0.60 -3.88
N LEU A 469 14.06 1.56 -3.49
CA LEU A 469 15.48 1.65 -3.85
C LEU A 469 16.37 1.44 -2.62
N LEU A 470 17.32 0.52 -2.73
CA LEU A 470 18.43 0.31 -1.81
C LEU A 470 19.74 0.76 -2.49
N ILE A 471 20.39 1.77 -1.97
CA ILE A 471 21.75 2.16 -2.40
C ILE A 471 22.78 1.57 -1.43
N GLU A 472 23.74 0.86 -2.00
CA GLU A 472 24.88 0.26 -1.27
C GLU A 472 26.14 1.06 -1.54
N LEU A 473 26.75 1.62 -0.46
CA LEU A 473 28.00 2.37 -0.50
C LEU A 473 29.07 1.61 0.29
N VAL A 474 30.17 1.27 -0.40
CA VAL A 474 31.29 0.54 0.20
C VAL A 474 32.39 1.53 0.57
N MET A 475 32.16 2.32 1.61
CA MET A 475 33.09 3.31 2.14
C MET A 475 32.75 3.66 3.59
N GLN A 476 33.73 4.12 4.36
CA GLN A 476 33.57 4.45 5.78
C GLN A 476 32.81 5.77 6.01
N ASP A 477 33.05 6.77 5.16
CA ASP A 477 32.38 8.07 5.22
C ASP A 477 31.50 8.28 3.98
N PRO A 478 30.21 7.82 4.02
CA PRO A 478 29.36 7.87 2.89
C PRO A 478 28.79 9.28 2.65
N PRO A 479 28.84 9.81 1.41
CA PRO A 479 28.41 11.16 1.07
C PRO A 479 26.90 11.31 0.99
N LEU A 480 26.17 10.92 2.06
CA LEU A 480 24.70 10.90 2.07
C LEU A 480 24.11 12.28 1.79
N ALA A 481 24.68 13.33 2.39
CA ALA A 481 24.20 14.70 2.21
C ALA A 481 24.32 15.17 0.74
N GLU A 482 25.39 14.79 0.03
CA GLU A 482 25.57 15.11 -1.38
C GLU A 482 24.54 14.39 -2.26
N ILE A 483 24.29 13.11 -1.98
CA ILE A 483 23.30 12.31 -2.70
C ILE A 483 21.88 12.85 -2.46
N TYR A 484 21.54 13.20 -1.21
CA TYR A 484 20.28 13.84 -0.89
C TYR A 484 20.12 15.23 -1.55
N ALA A 485 21.18 16.04 -1.57
CA ALA A 485 21.19 17.35 -2.22
C ALA A 485 20.94 17.25 -3.74
N ALA A 486 21.32 16.12 -4.37
CA ALA A 486 20.98 15.82 -5.75
C ALA A 486 19.51 15.34 -5.93
N GLY A 487 18.68 15.36 -4.88
CA GLY A 487 17.28 14.94 -4.88
C GLY A 487 17.07 13.43 -4.94
N ILE A 488 18.09 12.64 -4.59
CA ILE A 488 18.04 11.17 -4.58
C ILE A 488 17.75 10.72 -3.15
N LYS A 489 16.55 10.18 -2.91
CA LYS A 489 16.07 9.76 -1.59
C LYS A 489 15.73 8.27 -1.61
N PRO A 490 16.74 7.38 -1.46
CA PRO A 490 16.49 5.94 -1.47
C PRO A 490 15.62 5.53 -0.28
N ASP A 491 14.91 4.43 -0.42
CA ASP A 491 14.11 3.87 0.67
C ASP A 491 14.99 3.20 1.73
N TRP A 492 16.14 2.66 1.29
CA TRP A 492 17.09 1.95 2.12
C TRP A 492 18.53 2.36 1.82
N TRP A 493 19.35 2.42 2.84
CA TRP A 493 20.79 2.48 2.71
C TRP A 493 21.42 1.16 3.11
N LYS A 494 22.50 0.76 2.45
CA LYS A 494 23.37 -0.34 2.88
C LYS A 494 24.79 0.20 3.02
N LEU A 495 25.26 0.25 4.26
CA LEU A 495 26.49 0.97 4.63
C LEU A 495 27.46 0.07 5.40
N ALA A 496 28.75 0.39 5.35
CA ALA A 496 29.72 -0.17 6.28
C ALA A 496 29.31 0.21 7.72
N SER A 497 29.60 -0.67 8.68
CA SER A 497 29.35 -0.34 10.08
C SER A 497 30.27 0.80 10.51
N PRO A 498 29.75 1.95 10.93
CA PRO A 498 30.57 2.94 11.63
C PRO A 498 31.20 2.37 12.91
N ASP A 499 32.37 2.84 13.27
CA ASP A 499 33.12 2.32 14.41
C ASP A 499 32.78 3.03 15.74
N THR A 500 31.99 4.12 15.70
CA THR A 500 31.63 4.92 16.89
C THR A 500 30.15 5.33 16.88
N ASP A 501 29.62 5.62 18.08
CA ASP A 501 28.26 6.15 18.26
C ASP A 501 28.10 7.54 17.62
N GLU A 502 29.15 8.37 17.62
CA GLU A 502 29.14 9.71 17.01
C GLU A 502 28.99 9.63 15.49
N ALA A 503 29.68 8.69 14.84
CA ALA A 503 29.54 8.48 13.39
C ALA A 503 28.14 7.97 13.03
N TRP A 504 27.54 7.09 13.85
CA TRP A 504 26.15 6.67 13.70
C TRP A 504 25.19 7.83 13.88
N ALA A 505 25.35 8.64 14.93
CA ALA A 505 24.51 9.81 15.18
C ALA A 505 24.56 10.82 14.01
N ALA A 506 25.73 11.02 13.40
CA ALA A 506 25.87 11.87 12.21
C ALA A 506 25.05 11.33 11.02
N ILE A 507 25.10 10.02 10.76
CA ILE A 507 24.28 9.37 9.72
C ILE A 507 22.79 9.55 10.01
N GLU A 508 22.34 9.27 11.25
CA GLU A 508 20.94 9.45 11.65
C GLU A 508 20.47 10.89 11.45
N GLN A 509 21.28 11.86 11.88
CA GLN A 509 20.94 13.27 11.75
C GLN A 509 20.77 13.70 10.29
N VAL A 510 21.64 13.24 9.39
CA VAL A 510 21.52 13.52 7.96
C VAL A 510 20.24 12.88 7.40
N ILE A 511 19.99 11.61 7.69
CA ILE A 511 18.79 10.91 7.19
C ILE A 511 17.52 11.58 7.71
N GLN A 512 17.42 11.87 9.01
CA GLN A 512 16.23 12.51 9.60
C GLN A 512 15.96 13.91 9.02
N ARG A 513 17.00 14.67 8.75
CA ARG A 513 16.86 16.01 8.17
C ARG A 513 16.41 15.97 6.72
N GLU A 514 17.00 15.10 5.90
CA GLU A 514 16.81 15.10 4.44
C GLU A 514 15.66 14.17 3.98
N ASP A 515 15.46 13.05 4.68
CA ASP A 515 14.45 12.05 4.35
C ASP A 515 13.87 11.37 5.61
N PRO A 516 12.97 12.03 6.34
CA PRO A 516 12.36 11.48 7.55
C PRO A 516 11.54 10.21 7.31
N TYR A 517 11.27 9.86 6.06
CA TYR A 517 10.56 8.66 5.65
C TYR A 517 11.49 7.55 5.12
N CYS A 518 12.81 7.73 5.22
CA CYS A 518 13.77 6.66 4.94
C CYS A 518 13.47 5.44 5.81
N ARG A 519 13.43 4.25 5.20
CA ARG A 519 13.07 3.02 5.92
C ARG A 519 14.16 2.52 6.84
N GLY A 520 15.41 2.86 6.55
CA GLY A 520 16.54 2.60 7.41
C GLY A 520 17.83 2.18 6.71
N VAL A 521 18.79 1.85 7.55
CA VAL A 521 20.13 1.41 7.17
C VAL A 521 20.27 -0.09 7.41
N LEU A 522 20.91 -0.81 6.48
CA LEU A 522 21.32 -2.20 6.60
C LEU A 522 22.85 -2.27 6.62
N LEU A 523 23.41 -3.07 7.52
CA LEU A 523 24.85 -3.22 7.63
C LEU A 523 25.45 -4.10 6.54
N LEU A 524 26.59 -3.71 6.00
CA LEU A 524 27.47 -4.50 5.15
C LEU A 524 28.26 -5.53 5.96
N GLY A 525 28.53 -6.70 5.38
CA GLY A 525 29.37 -7.73 6.00
C GLY A 525 30.85 -7.61 5.70
N MET A 526 31.25 -7.13 4.52
CA MET A 526 32.65 -6.92 4.04
C MET A 526 33.62 -8.08 4.29
N GLU A 527 33.15 -9.35 4.34
CA GLU A 527 33.95 -10.54 4.75
C GLU A 527 34.45 -10.49 6.20
N ALA A 528 33.88 -9.66 7.03
CA ALA A 528 34.22 -9.56 8.42
C ALA A 528 34.04 -10.91 9.15
N SER A 529 34.89 -11.15 10.14
CA SER A 529 34.73 -12.30 11.06
C SER A 529 33.45 -12.18 11.89
N GLU A 530 33.03 -13.29 12.50
CA GLU A 530 31.84 -13.30 13.36
C GLU A 530 31.97 -12.30 14.51
N ASP A 531 33.15 -12.21 15.15
CA ASP A 531 33.44 -11.28 16.24
C ASP A 531 33.38 -9.79 15.80
N GLU A 532 33.82 -9.49 14.57
CA GLU A 532 33.72 -8.13 14.02
C GLU A 532 32.29 -7.77 13.71
N LEU A 533 31.49 -8.71 13.17
CA LEU A 533 30.06 -8.51 12.93
C LEU A 533 29.30 -8.32 14.25
N GLU A 534 29.60 -9.12 15.28
CA GLU A 534 28.96 -8.97 16.61
C GLU A 534 29.26 -7.60 17.23
N ARG A 535 30.52 -7.10 17.16
CA ARG A 535 30.86 -5.75 17.61
C ARG A 535 30.09 -4.67 16.83
N GLY A 536 30.04 -4.79 15.51
CA GLY A 536 29.27 -3.88 14.65
C GLY A 536 27.77 -3.90 14.98
N PHE A 537 27.21 -5.09 15.24
CA PHE A 537 25.79 -5.24 15.65
C PHE A 537 25.51 -4.61 17.02
N ALA A 538 26.40 -4.79 17.99
CA ALA A 538 26.25 -4.21 19.32
C ALA A 538 26.20 -2.68 19.28
N LEU A 539 26.99 -2.05 18.41
CA LEU A 539 26.97 -0.61 18.21
C LEU A 539 25.72 -0.18 17.42
N ALA A 540 25.47 -0.78 16.26
CA ALA A 540 24.36 -0.42 15.37
C ALA A 540 22.99 -0.63 16.01
N ALA A 541 22.85 -1.60 16.92
CA ALA A 541 21.61 -1.88 17.63
C ALA A 541 21.11 -0.70 18.49
N ARG A 542 21.98 0.22 18.90
CA ARG A 542 21.63 1.42 19.67
C ARG A 542 20.94 2.49 18.82
N HIS A 543 21.09 2.40 17.50
CA HIS A 543 20.59 3.38 16.54
C HIS A 543 19.32 2.92 15.84
N PRO A 544 18.16 3.56 16.09
CA PRO A 544 16.86 3.17 15.53
C PRO A 544 16.79 3.18 14.00
N VAL A 545 17.67 3.97 13.34
CA VAL A 545 17.77 4.01 11.88
C VAL A 545 18.30 2.70 11.31
N CYS A 546 19.16 1.97 12.05
CA CYS A 546 19.64 0.66 11.63
C CYS A 546 18.55 -0.39 11.81
N LYS A 547 18.14 -1.04 10.75
CA LYS A 547 17.08 -2.06 10.72
C LYS A 547 17.60 -3.49 10.64
N GLY A 548 18.89 -3.68 10.58
CA GLY A 548 19.48 -5.00 10.48
C GLY A 548 20.71 -5.05 9.59
N PHE A 549 20.84 -6.16 8.90
CA PHE A 549 22.01 -6.41 8.08
C PHE A 549 21.66 -7.01 6.71
N ALA A 550 22.60 -6.87 5.76
CA ALA A 550 22.60 -7.61 4.50
C ALA A 550 24.02 -8.17 4.28
N VAL A 551 24.25 -9.34 4.87
CA VAL A 551 25.57 -10.03 4.92
C VAL A 551 25.56 -11.22 3.98
N GLY A 552 26.64 -11.48 3.30
CA GLY A 552 26.75 -12.53 2.30
C GLY A 552 27.88 -13.51 2.56
N ARG A 553 29.10 -13.14 2.16
CA ARG A 553 30.27 -14.03 2.09
C ARG A 553 30.60 -14.72 3.42
N SER A 554 30.51 -14.03 4.53
CA SER A 554 30.70 -14.59 5.87
C SER A 554 29.73 -15.76 6.16
N ILE A 555 28.57 -15.83 5.50
CA ILE A 555 27.57 -16.89 5.70
C ILE A 555 27.81 -18.09 4.77
N PHE A 556 28.07 -17.84 3.48
CA PHE A 556 28.03 -18.91 2.48
C PHE A 556 29.35 -19.23 1.78
N MET A 557 30.37 -18.35 1.82
CA MET A 557 31.53 -18.48 0.94
C MET A 557 32.39 -19.70 1.27
N ASP A 558 32.55 -20.05 2.54
CA ASP A 558 33.26 -21.28 2.93
C ASP A 558 32.54 -22.53 2.41
N ALA A 559 31.22 -22.59 2.58
CA ALA A 559 30.40 -23.68 2.03
C ALA A 559 30.50 -23.74 0.49
N ALA A 560 30.57 -22.56 -0.19
CA ALA A 560 30.75 -22.50 -1.63
C ALA A 560 32.09 -23.11 -2.05
N ARG A 561 33.20 -22.64 -1.48
CA ARG A 561 34.54 -23.14 -1.81
C ARG A 561 34.64 -24.67 -1.67
N LEU A 562 34.13 -25.21 -0.57
CA LEU A 562 34.14 -26.66 -0.32
C LEU A 562 33.24 -27.45 -1.27
N TRP A 563 32.05 -26.92 -1.58
CA TRP A 563 31.12 -27.58 -2.49
C TRP A 563 31.61 -27.56 -3.95
N PHE A 564 32.17 -26.44 -4.41
CA PHE A 564 32.76 -26.34 -5.73
C PHE A 564 33.97 -27.27 -5.87
N ALA A 565 34.71 -27.51 -4.77
CA ALA A 565 35.81 -28.47 -4.69
C ALA A 565 35.34 -29.93 -4.46
N TYR A 566 34.02 -30.23 -4.53
CA TYR A 566 33.41 -31.54 -4.29
C TYR A 566 33.68 -32.11 -2.89
N LYS A 567 33.93 -31.27 -1.90
CA LYS A 567 34.18 -31.65 -0.49
C LYS A 567 32.93 -31.55 0.40
N LEU A 568 31.85 -31.04 -0.11
CA LEU A 568 30.53 -30.97 0.56
C LEU A 568 29.43 -31.48 -0.38
N SER A 569 28.47 -32.18 0.19
CA SER A 569 27.19 -32.51 -0.46
C SER A 569 26.22 -31.33 -0.43
N ASP A 570 25.20 -31.36 -1.25
CA ASP A 570 24.12 -30.34 -1.28
C ASP A 570 23.45 -30.17 0.09
N ARG A 571 23.24 -31.29 0.83
CA ARG A 571 22.64 -31.26 2.17
C ARG A 571 23.53 -30.56 3.19
N GLU A 572 24.83 -30.78 3.12
CA GLU A 572 25.79 -30.11 4.01
C GLU A 572 25.91 -28.61 3.72
N VAL A 573 25.86 -28.22 2.45
CA VAL A 573 25.77 -26.77 2.08
C VAL A 573 24.56 -26.14 2.72
N ILE A 574 23.37 -26.72 2.54
CA ILE A 574 22.13 -26.19 3.12
C ILE A 574 22.29 -26.05 4.64
N SER A 575 22.74 -27.12 5.32
CA SER A 575 22.90 -27.11 6.78
C SER A 575 23.90 -26.07 7.28
N ARG A 576 25.04 -25.87 6.58
CA ARG A 576 26.02 -24.83 6.94
C ARG A 576 25.50 -23.43 6.77
N VAL A 577 24.85 -23.16 5.63
CA VAL A 577 24.25 -21.84 5.37
C VAL A 577 23.16 -21.54 6.40
N GLU A 578 22.29 -22.52 6.72
CA GLU A 578 21.29 -22.41 7.79
C GLU A 578 21.93 -22.06 9.14
N LYS A 579 22.95 -22.80 9.53
CA LYS A 579 23.65 -22.59 10.81
C LYS A 579 24.28 -21.19 10.89
N ASN A 580 25.05 -20.83 9.88
CA ASN A 580 25.76 -19.53 9.87
C ASN A 580 24.78 -18.35 9.83
N TYR A 581 23.70 -18.47 9.04
CA TYR A 581 22.67 -17.45 8.99
C TYR A 581 21.93 -17.33 10.34
N ALA A 582 21.58 -18.46 10.97
CA ALA A 582 20.92 -18.48 12.27
C ALA A 582 21.80 -17.85 13.37
N SER A 583 23.13 -18.11 13.35
CA SER A 583 24.10 -17.49 14.27
C SER A 583 24.04 -15.96 14.17
N LEU A 584 24.13 -15.40 12.98
CA LEU A 584 24.10 -13.94 12.79
C LEU A 584 22.73 -13.33 13.16
N VAL A 585 21.63 -14.01 12.87
CA VAL A 585 20.29 -13.59 13.30
C VAL A 585 20.20 -13.54 14.82
N ALA A 586 20.75 -14.57 15.51
CA ALA A 586 20.76 -14.61 16.97
C ALA A 586 21.65 -13.49 17.56
N ALA A 587 22.82 -13.24 16.99
CA ALA A 587 23.73 -12.18 17.41
C ALA A 587 23.08 -10.79 17.29
N TRP A 588 22.43 -10.49 16.15
CA TRP A 588 21.71 -9.23 15.96
C TRP A 588 20.57 -9.06 16.97
N ARG A 589 19.75 -10.08 17.17
CA ARG A 589 18.61 -10.00 18.10
C ARG A 589 19.05 -9.87 19.55
N LYS A 590 20.13 -10.54 19.94
CA LYS A 590 20.77 -10.38 21.27
C LYS A 590 21.23 -8.94 21.48
N ALA A 591 21.89 -8.31 20.49
CA ALA A 591 22.32 -6.93 20.55
C ALA A 591 21.12 -5.97 20.70
N ARG A 592 20.04 -6.17 19.95
CA ARG A 592 18.81 -5.39 20.06
C ARG A 592 18.10 -5.54 21.40
N GLN A 593 18.07 -6.75 21.95
CA GLN A 593 17.45 -7.01 23.26
C GLN A 593 18.22 -6.32 24.37
N ALA A 594 19.55 -6.43 24.39
CA ALA A 594 20.39 -5.75 25.38
C ALA A 594 20.21 -4.22 25.35
N CYS A 595 20.02 -3.64 24.16
CA CYS A 595 19.76 -2.22 24.02
C CYS A 595 18.39 -1.81 24.61
N ASN A 596 17.33 -2.60 24.39
CA ASN A 596 16.00 -2.32 24.91
C ASN A 596 15.95 -2.43 26.46
N GLU A 597 16.69 -3.37 27.04
CA GLU A 597 16.79 -3.54 28.51
C GLU A 597 17.58 -2.41 29.17
N SER A 598 18.50 -1.76 28.47
CA SER A 598 19.27 -0.62 29.01
C SER A 598 18.50 0.71 28.99
N VAL A 599 17.38 0.79 28.27
CA VAL A 599 16.52 1.99 28.13
C VAL A 599 15.26 1.90 28.99
N SER A 600 14.92 0.71 29.50
CA SER A 600 13.79 0.47 30.43
C SER A 600 14.23 0.61 31.89
#